data_5c6761ecc88fe236d4a9aed23396a144
#
_entry.id   5c6761ecc88fe236d4a9aed23396a144
#
_cell.length_a   1.000
_cell.length_b   1.000
_cell.length_c   1.000
_cell.angle_alpha   90.00
_cell.angle_beta   90.00
_cell.angle_gamma   90.00
#
_symmetry.space_group_name_H-M   'P 1'
#
loop_
_entity.id
_entity.type
_entity.pdbx_description
1 polymer ?
#
loop_
_entity_poly.entity_id
_entity_poly.type
_entity_poly.pdbx_seq_one_letter_code
_entity_poly.pdbx_strand_id
1 'polypeptide(L)'
;RSAMTDAPDRPQGCIDRVGFVADVTPDGQAIAQGQRMTKTWRFRNDGSCPLTEDYFMVATAGLQPGAQRLFRFGTTIQPGQEGDVTISYPVFGSGTQRVDFKLSNPSGTTFGLGPQQRGALWTEYIVQ
;
A
#
# COMPACT_ATOMS: atom_id res chain seq x y z
N ARG A 1 9.14 20.04 22.51
CA ARG A 1 8.77 19.41 21.86
C ARG A 1 8.36 19.61 20.75
N SER A 2 8.44 19.14 20.14
CA SER A 2 7.93 19.36 19.17
C SER A 2 7.11 18.44 18.68
N ALA A 3 6.06 18.45 19.15
CA ALA A 3 5.05 17.68 18.64
C ALA A 3 4.72 17.90 17.25
N MET A 4 5.40 18.81 16.67
CA MET A 4 5.11 19.13 15.31
C MET A 4 5.68 18.18 14.34
N THR A 5 6.56 17.28 14.76
CA THR A 5 7.16 16.34 13.85
C THR A 5 6.32 15.11 13.61
N ASP A 6 5.32 14.85 14.47
CA ASP A 6 4.46 13.67 14.34
C ASP A 6 3.05 14.09 14.03
N ALA A 7 2.33 13.24 13.32
CA ALA A 7 0.90 13.44 13.13
C ALA A 7 0.19 13.42 14.49
N PRO A 8 -0.88 14.21 14.67
CA PRO A 8 -1.53 14.33 15.99
C PRO A 8 -2.05 13.00 16.56
N ASP A 9 -2.38 12.06 15.69
CA ASP A 9 -2.92 10.77 16.08
C ASP A 9 -1.85 9.67 16.12
N ARG A 10 -0.58 10.02 15.95
CA ARG A 10 0.50 9.06 15.91
C ARG A 10 1.33 9.15 17.18
N PRO A 11 1.31 8.13 18.05
CA PRO A 11 2.11 8.12 19.27
C PRO A 11 3.61 8.11 18.96
N GLN A 12 4.39 8.80 19.79
CA GLN A 12 5.83 8.73 19.66
C GLN A 12 6.32 7.34 20.01
N GLY A 13 7.32 6.87 19.28
CA GLY A 13 7.91 5.55 19.53
C GLY A 13 7.05 4.39 19.15
N CYS A 14 5.92 4.62 18.48
CA CYS A 14 5.11 3.52 18.01
C CYS A 14 5.81 2.78 16.87
N ILE A 15 5.38 1.55 16.65
CA ILE A 15 5.99 0.67 15.65
C ILE A 15 5.03 0.47 14.50
N ASP A 16 5.53 0.70 13.28
CA ASP A 16 4.83 0.37 12.05
C ASP A 16 5.01 -1.10 11.73
N ARG A 17 3.94 -1.87 11.77
CA ARG A 17 3.98 -3.29 11.44
C ARG A 17 2.64 -3.68 10.85
N VAL A 18 2.68 -4.24 9.64
CA VAL A 18 1.47 -4.58 8.90
C VAL A 18 1.55 -6.02 8.45
N GLY A 19 0.51 -6.78 8.77
CA GLY A 19 0.35 -8.15 8.30
C GLY A 19 -0.54 -8.22 7.08
N PHE A 20 -0.21 -9.10 6.14
CA PHE A 20 -1.05 -9.37 4.99
C PHE A 20 -2.17 -10.33 5.39
N VAL A 21 -3.40 -9.99 5.04
CA VAL A 21 -4.55 -10.87 5.32
C VAL A 21 -5.06 -11.50 4.02
N ALA A 22 -5.32 -10.69 2.99
CA ALA A 22 -5.90 -11.22 1.76
C ALA A 22 -5.73 -10.25 0.59
N ASP A 23 -5.69 -10.83 -0.62
CA ASP A 23 -5.95 -10.12 -1.86
C ASP A 23 -7.46 -10.08 -2.04
N VAL A 24 -8.09 -8.97 -1.70
CA VAL A 24 -9.54 -8.81 -1.90
C VAL A 24 -9.83 -8.77 -3.39
N THR A 25 -9.00 -8.05 -4.14
CA THR A 25 -8.99 -8.13 -5.59
C THR A 25 -7.95 -9.19 -5.97
N PRO A 26 -8.33 -10.31 -6.57
CA PRO A 26 -7.36 -11.35 -6.92
C PRO A 26 -6.41 -10.88 -8.02
N ASP A 27 -5.21 -11.47 -8.05
CA ASP A 27 -4.28 -11.28 -9.14
C ASP A 27 -4.80 -11.97 -10.40
N GLY A 28 -4.25 -11.59 -11.56
CA GLY A 28 -4.56 -12.25 -12.82
C GLY A 28 -5.74 -11.67 -13.58
N GLN A 29 -6.28 -10.55 -13.14
CA GLN A 29 -7.38 -9.91 -13.86
C GLN A 29 -6.95 -9.44 -15.24
N ALA A 30 -7.86 -9.52 -16.20
CA ALA A 30 -7.67 -8.95 -17.53
C ALA A 30 -8.23 -7.51 -17.53
N ILE A 31 -7.40 -6.56 -17.93
CA ILE A 31 -7.76 -5.14 -17.92
C ILE A 31 -7.45 -4.56 -19.30
N ALA A 32 -8.42 -3.87 -19.89
CA ALA A 32 -8.20 -3.25 -21.19
C ALA A 32 -7.19 -2.10 -21.08
N GLN A 33 -6.35 -1.94 -22.10
CA GLN A 33 -5.38 -0.86 -22.16
C GLN A 33 -6.10 0.49 -22.01
N GLY A 34 -5.55 1.36 -21.18
CA GLY A 34 -6.14 2.67 -20.90
C GLY A 34 -7.20 2.65 -19.81
N GLN A 35 -7.68 1.49 -19.40
CA GLN A 35 -8.59 1.37 -18.28
C GLN A 35 -7.81 1.45 -16.95
N ARG A 36 -8.54 1.53 -15.84
CA ARG A 36 -7.89 1.62 -14.52
C ARG A 36 -7.81 0.24 -13.89
N MET A 37 -6.62 -0.07 -13.37
CA MET A 37 -6.43 -1.17 -12.43
C MET A 37 -6.86 -0.68 -11.06
N THR A 38 -7.75 -1.44 -10.42
CA THR A 38 -8.14 -1.17 -9.04
C THR A 38 -7.77 -2.39 -8.21
N LYS A 39 -6.95 -2.20 -7.22
CA LYS A 39 -6.47 -3.30 -6.36
C LYS A 39 -6.81 -2.98 -4.92
N THR A 40 -7.42 -3.95 -4.24
CA THR A 40 -7.73 -3.88 -2.81
C THR A 40 -7.02 -5.02 -2.10
N TRP A 41 -6.23 -4.67 -1.08
CA TRP A 41 -5.64 -5.62 -0.16
C TRP A 41 -6.31 -5.48 1.19
N ARG A 42 -6.37 -6.57 1.94
CA ARG A 42 -6.74 -6.53 3.35
C ARG A 42 -5.52 -6.69 4.20
N PHE A 43 -5.31 -5.75 5.11
CA PHE A 43 -4.17 -5.74 6.03
C PHE A 43 -4.66 -5.82 7.47
N ARG A 44 -3.79 -6.31 8.33
CA ARG A 44 -3.98 -6.22 9.78
C ARG A 44 -2.92 -5.32 10.35
N ASN A 45 -3.31 -4.42 11.24
CA ASN A 45 -2.34 -3.58 11.93
C ASN A 45 -1.75 -4.39 13.10
N ASP A 46 -0.55 -4.90 12.89
CA ASP A 46 0.19 -5.69 13.88
C ASP A 46 1.16 -4.84 14.69
N GLY A 47 1.17 -3.54 14.46
CA GLY A 47 2.02 -2.59 15.17
C GLY A 47 1.27 -1.83 16.24
N SER A 48 1.91 -0.79 16.75
CA SER A 48 1.31 0.11 17.73
C SER A 48 0.99 1.48 17.16
N CYS A 49 1.46 1.80 15.93
CA CYS A 49 1.05 3.02 15.27
C CYS A 49 -0.32 2.84 14.64
N PRO A 50 -1.28 3.75 14.85
CA PRO A 50 -2.46 3.77 14.01
C PRO A 50 -2.03 3.97 12.55
N LEU A 51 -2.55 3.14 11.65
CA LEU A 51 -2.29 3.31 10.23
C LEU A 51 -3.36 4.26 9.70
N THR A 52 -3.02 5.54 9.66
CA THR A 52 -3.98 6.58 9.28
C THR A 52 -4.13 6.66 7.77
N GLU A 53 -5.08 7.44 7.32
CA GLU A 53 -5.31 7.65 5.89
C GLU A 53 -4.11 8.31 5.19
N ASP A 54 -3.16 8.87 5.94
CA ASP A 54 -1.97 9.49 5.41
C ASP A 54 -0.78 8.54 5.26
N TYR A 55 -0.95 7.28 5.53
CA TYR A 55 -0.01 6.25 5.11
C TYR A 55 -0.13 6.05 3.60
N PHE A 56 0.91 5.49 3.00
CA PHE A 56 0.97 5.31 1.55
C PHE A 56 1.32 3.89 1.16
N MET A 57 0.78 3.48 0.01
CA MET A 57 1.34 2.41 -0.80
C MET A 57 2.30 3.07 -1.79
N VAL A 58 3.53 2.58 -1.86
CA VAL A 58 4.56 3.14 -2.74
C VAL A 58 4.89 2.10 -3.79
N ALA A 59 4.66 2.42 -5.06
CA ALA A 59 5.07 1.56 -6.16
C ALA A 59 6.58 1.67 -6.34
N THR A 60 7.29 0.55 -6.17
CA THR A 60 8.75 0.52 -6.23
C THR A 60 9.26 0.01 -7.56
N ALA A 61 8.48 -0.78 -8.29
CA ALA A 61 8.87 -1.31 -9.59
C ALA A 61 7.62 -1.68 -10.38
N GLY A 62 7.73 -1.69 -11.71
CA GLY A 62 6.70 -2.21 -12.60
C GLY A 62 5.81 -1.17 -13.23
N LEU A 63 5.77 0.06 -12.72
CA LEU A 63 5.05 1.14 -13.38
C LEU A 63 5.94 1.84 -14.39
N GLN A 64 5.33 2.36 -15.43
CA GLN A 64 6.09 3.08 -16.45
C GLN A 64 6.63 4.41 -15.92
N PRO A 65 7.71 4.95 -16.53
CA PRO A 65 8.27 6.22 -16.12
C PRO A 65 7.23 7.33 -16.14
N GLY A 66 7.24 8.18 -15.12
CA GLY A 66 6.31 9.28 -15.00
C GLY A 66 4.96 8.92 -14.39
N ALA A 67 4.69 7.65 -14.13
CA ALA A 67 3.44 7.25 -13.50
C ALA A 67 3.42 7.67 -12.03
N GLN A 68 2.21 7.84 -11.51
CA GLN A 68 2.02 8.09 -10.07
C GLN A 68 2.52 6.89 -9.29
N ARG A 69 3.31 7.12 -8.24
CA ARG A 69 3.90 6.05 -7.44
C ARG A 69 3.42 6.02 -6.00
N LEU A 70 2.82 7.11 -5.52
CA LEU A 70 2.35 7.21 -4.14
C LEU A 70 0.83 7.17 -4.14
N PHE A 71 0.28 6.25 -3.34
CA PHE A 71 -1.16 6.08 -3.23
C PHE A 71 -1.52 6.08 -1.75
N ARG A 72 -2.38 7.00 -1.33
CA ARG A 72 -2.78 7.08 0.06
C ARG A 72 -3.57 5.86 0.48
N PHE A 73 -3.47 5.49 1.76
CA PHE A 73 -4.32 4.45 2.33
C PHE A 73 -5.79 4.81 2.24
N GLY A 74 -6.12 6.07 2.52
CA GLY A 74 -7.50 6.55 2.45
C GLY A 74 -8.43 5.98 3.50
N THR A 75 -7.89 5.23 4.46
CA THR A 75 -8.65 4.64 5.57
C THR A 75 -7.74 4.57 6.78
N THR A 76 -8.31 4.40 7.96
CA THR A 76 -7.55 4.24 9.20
C THR A 76 -7.74 2.84 9.73
N ILE A 77 -6.62 2.17 10.05
CA ILE A 77 -6.63 0.84 10.63
C ILE A 77 -5.95 0.93 12.01
N GLN A 78 -6.74 0.79 13.07
CA GLN A 78 -6.22 0.87 14.42
C GLN A 78 -5.41 -0.37 14.79
N PRO A 79 -4.48 -0.29 15.75
CA PRO A 79 -3.74 -1.46 16.20
C PRO A 79 -4.66 -2.63 16.55
N GLY A 80 -4.33 -3.80 16.03
CA GLY A 80 -5.13 -5.01 16.22
C GLY A 80 -6.30 -5.19 15.28
N GLN A 81 -6.61 -4.18 14.47
CA GLN A 81 -7.74 -4.25 13.54
C GLN A 81 -7.28 -4.64 12.14
N GLU A 82 -8.24 -5.10 11.34
CA GLU A 82 -8.07 -5.31 9.91
C GLU A 82 -8.77 -4.20 9.15
N GLY A 83 -8.27 -3.92 7.95
CA GLY A 83 -8.90 -2.93 7.07
C GLY A 83 -8.45 -3.14 5.63
N ASP A 84 -9.22 -2.57 4.71
CA ASP A 84 -8.98 -2.70 3.29
C ASP A 84 -8.37 -1.41 2.75
N VAL A 85 -7.30 -1.57 1.98
CA VAL A 85 -6.63 -0.46 1.31
C VAL A 85 -6.79 -0.67 -0.19
N THR A 86 -7.34 0.34 -0.87
CA THR A 86 -7.63 0.29 -2.30
C THR A 86 -6.82 1.35 -3.02
N ILE A 87 -6.15 0.95 -4.09
CA ILE A 87 -5.46 1.89 -4.97
C ILE A 87 -5.99 1.73 -6.39
N SER A 88 -5.79 2.74 -7.21
CA SER A 88 -6.23 2.72 -8.60
C SER A 88 -5.29 3.55 -9.47
N TYR A 89 -4.96 3.03 -10.66
CA TYR A 89 -4.11 3.73 -11.61
C TYR A 89 -4.41 3.23 -13.03
N PRO A 90 -4.16 4.05 -14.07
CA PRO A 90 -4.38 3.60 -15.44
C PRO A 90 -3.31 2.59 -15.86
N VAL A 91 -3.69 1.63 -16.70
CA VAL A 91 -2.77 0.62 -17.22
C VAL A 91 -2.46 0.88 -18.68
N PHE A 92 -1.22 0.61 -19.05
CA PHE A 92 -0.73 0.78 -20.42
C PHE A 92 0.14 -0.42 -20.79
N GLY A 93 0.49 -0.51 -22.06
CA GLY A 93 1.25 -1.66 -22.54
C GLY A 93 0.35 -2.84 -22.83
N SER A 94 0.89 -4.05 -22.80
CA SER A 94 0.15 -5.28 -23.07
C SER A 94 0.82 -6.46 -22.39
N GLY A 95 0.05 -7.53 -22.20
CA GLY A 95 0.55 -8.75 -21.59
C GLY A 95 0.54 -8.73 -20.08
N THR A 96 1.18 -9.72 -19.48
CA THR A 96 1.25 -9.85 -18.03
C THR A 96 2.13 -8.77 -17.44
N GLN A 97 1.62 -8.07 -16.44
CA GLN A 97 2.36 -7.01 -15.73
C GLN A 97 2.33 -7.27 -14.24
N ARG A 98 3.40 -6.88 -13.59
CA ARG A 98 3.54 -6.96 -12.14
C ARG A 98 4.04 -5.63 -11.61
N VAL A 99 3.42 -5.14 -10.55
CA VAL A 99 3.86 -3.94 -9.85
C VAL A 99 4.17 -4.31 -8.41
N ASP A 100 5.37 -3.94 -7.98
CA ASP A 100 5.82 -4.17 -6.60
C ASP A 100 5.57 -2.93 -5.77
N PHE A 101 5.22 -3.15 -4.51
CA PHE A 101 4.88 -2.07 -3.58
C PHE A 101 5.61 -2.23 -2.26
N LYS A 102 5.78 -1.11 -1.58
CA LYS A 102 6.08 -1.05 -0.16
C LYS A 102 5.07 -0.13 0.50
N LEU A 103 5.03 -0.18 1.83
CA LEU A 103 4.24 0.76 2.60
C LEU A 103 5.13 1.91 3.04
N SER A 104 4.53 3.05 3.32
CA SER A 104 5.24 4.20 3.86
C SER A 104 4.42 4.84 4.95
N ASN A 105 5.08 5.25 6.02
CA ASN A 105 4.43 6.07 7.04
C ASN A 105 4.30 7.53 6.56
N PRO A 106 3.58 8.38 7.28
CA PRO A 106 3.39 9.76 6.84
C PRO A 106 4.68 10.56 6.71
N SER A 107 5.76 10.16 7.38
CA SER A 107 7.06 10.83 7.29
C SER A 107 7.86 10.41 6.06
N GLY A 108 7.39 9.44 5.30
CA GLY A 108 8.08 8.96 4.11
C GLY A 108 9.01 7.78 4.35
N THR A 109 9.04 7.22 5.55
CA THR A 109 9.83 6.02 5.82
C THR A 109 9.11 4.79 5.29
N THR A 110 9.76 4.06 4.40
CA THR A 110 9.17 2.87 3.79
C THR A 110 9.46 1.62 4.61
N PHE A 111 8.55 0.67 4.55
CA PHE A 111 8.71 -0.62 5.20
C PHE A 111 7.93 -1.70 4.44
N GLY A 112 8.34 -2.95 4.60
CA GLY A 112 7.64 -4.09 4.02
C GLY A 112 6.67 -4.72 4.99
N LEU A 113 6.06 -5.81 4.58
CA LEU A 113 5.10 -6.55 5.39
C LEU A 113 5.81 -7.40 6.46
N GLY A 114 5.06 -7.76 7.47
CA GLY A 114 5.48 -8.71 8.49
C GLY A 114 6.28 -8.12 9.62
N PRO A 115 6.65 -8.96 10.60
CA PRO A 115 7.26 -8.50 11.85
C PRO A 115 8.66 -7.90 11.66
N GLN A 116 9.35 -8.23 10.57
CA GLN A 116 10.66 -7.68 10.29
C GLN A 116 10.63 -6.64 9.17
N GLN A 117 9.43 -6.28 8.73
CA GLN A 117 9.21 -5.23 7.73
C GLN A 117 9.92 -5.51 6.39
N ARG A 118 10.07 -6.77 6.04
CA ARG A 118 10.77 -7.20 4.82
C ARG A 118 9.89 -7.94 3.83
N GLY A 119 8.63 -8.19 4.16
CA GLY A 119 7.75 -8.95 3.29
C GLY A 119 7.43 -8.21 2.01
N ALA A 120 7.45 -8.92 0.89
CA ALA A 120 7.13 -8.36 -0.41
C ALA A 120 5.63 -8.22 -0.60
N LEU A 121 5.23 -7.22 -1.38
CA LEU A 121 3.85 -7.00 -1.74
C LEU A 121 3.80 -6.62 -3.21
N TRP A 122 2.89 -7.24 -3.97
CA TRP A 122 2.78 -6.96 -5.40
C TRP A 122 1.36 -7.17 -5.88
N THR A 123 1.08 -6.72 -7.09
CA THR A 123 -0.12 -7.07 -7.84
C THR A 123 0.27 -7.49 -9.25
N GLU A 124 -0.44 -8.48 -9.80
CA GLU A 124 -0.25 -8.95 -11.15
C GLU A 124 -1.56 -8.90 -11.91
N TYR A 125 -1.50 -8.56 -13.20
CA TYR A 125 -2.67 -8.47 -14.05
C TYR A 125 -2.24 -8.60 -15.51
N ILE A 126 -3.22 -8.75 -16.39
CA ILE A 126 -2.99 -8.91 -17.82
C ILE A 126 -3.62 -7.72 -18.54
N VAL A 127 -2.81 -6.96 -19.29
CA VAL A 127 -3.32 -5.85 -20.09
C VAL A 127 -3.60 -6.33 -21.49
N GLN A 128 -4.82 -6.11 -21.94
CA GLN A 128 -5.30 -6.58 -23.23
C GLN A 128 -5.35 -5.48 -24.27
#